data_a2182c214135ffac4647633d63c7cda2
#
_entry.id   a2182c214135ffac4647633d63c7cda2
#
_cell.length_a   1.000
_cell.length_b   1.000
_cell.length_c   1.000
_cell.angle_alpha   90.00
_cell.angle_beta   90.00
_cell.angle_gamma   90.00
#
_symmetry.space_group_name_H-M   'P 1'
#
loop_
_entity.id
_entity.type
_entity.pdbx_description
1 polymer ?
#
loop_
_entity_poly.entity_id
_entity_poly.type
_entity_poly.pdbx_seq_one_letter_code
_entity_poly.pdbx_strand_id
1 'polypeptide(L)'
;MKKDRTVDQERYDQLLSLGYCVFPQVLSEELLDAIRCQTEALCTTLPAEENDRHRSQGTMLSAMSFPLLAELIAWRPALAILEGMGFDHATFTDGYIISKFPQSPRLFWHYDWFAWSDPSAYAPKPQQIFFMYYLSDT
;
A
#
# COMPACT_ATOMS: atom_id res chain seq x y z
N MET A 1 -11.98 -14.40 27.13
CA MET A 1 -12.42 -15.30 26.05
C MET A 1 -11.67 -14.85 24.77
N LYS A 2 -10.57 -15.52 24.40
CA LYS A 2 -9.93 -15.30 23.10
C LYS A 2 -10.92 -15.87 22.05
N LYS A 3 -11.49 -14.99 21.24
CA LYS A 3 -12.23 -15.38 20.05
C LYS A 3 -11.22 -16.11 19.18
N ASP A 4 -11.46 -17.38 18.90
CA ASP A 4 -10.71 -18.15 17.90
C ASP A 4 -10.90 -17.40 16.57
N ARG A 5 -9.94 -16.56 16.20
CA ARG A 5 -9.92 -15.89 14.90
C ARG A 5 -9.36 -16.91 13.93
N THR A 6 -10.22 -17.49 13.12
CA THR A 6 -9.77 -18.25 11.96
C THR A 6 -8.99 -17.31 11.06
N VAL A 7 -7.73 -17.61 10.87
CA VAL A 7 -6.90 -16.92 9.87
C VAL A 7 -7.57 -17.13 8.51
N ASP A 8 -7.65 -16.08 7.71
CA ASP A 8 -8.03 -16.20 6.29
C ASP A 8 -6.90 -16.92 5.54
N GLN A 9 -6.88 -18.23 5.70
CA GLN A 9 -5.80 -19.09 5.22
C GLN A 9 -5.69 -19.05 3.70
N GLU A 10 -6.81 -18.97 2.99
CA GLU A 10 -6.83 -18.92 1.54
C GLU A 10 -6.10 -17.66 1.02
N ARG A 11 -6.39 -16.49 1.60
CA ARG A 11 -5.74 -15.23 1.24
C ARG A 11 -4.27 -15.21 1.64
N TYR A 12 -3.96 -15.78 2.80
CA TYR A 12 -2.58 -15.92 3.25
C TYR A 12 -1.77 -16.82 2.31
N ASP A 13 -2.30 -17.97 1.92
CA ASP A 13 -1.65 -18.90 1.00
C ASP A 13 -1.49 -18.27 -0.40
N GLN A 14 -2.48 -17.49 -0.85
CA GLN A 14 -2.39 -16.71 -2.08
C GLN A 14 -1.24 -15.69 -2.00
N LEU A 15 -1.14 -14.94 -0.90
CA LEU A 15 -0.06 -13.99 -0.69
C LEU A 15 1.32 -14.67 -0.76
N LEU A 16 1.48 -15.82 -0.10
CA LEU A 16 2.75 -16.54 -0.10
C LEU A 16 3.10 -17.16 -1.46
N SER A 17 2.12 -17.63 -2.21
CA SER A 17 2.34 -18.32 -3.49
C SER A 17 2.51 -17.38 -4.67
N LEU A 18 1.74 -16.28 -4.71
CA LEU A 18 1.72 -15.32 -5.80
C LEU A 18 2.47 -14.02 -5.49
N GLY A 19 2.79 -13.77 -4.22
CA GLY A 19 3.38 -12.51 -3.76
C GLY A 19 2.36 -11.40 -3.55
N TYR A 20 1.09 -11.62 -3.84
CA TYR A 20 0.02 -10.65 -3.62
C TYR A 20 -1.34 -11.34 -3.40
N CYS A 21 -2.27 -10.60 -2.81
CA CYS A 21 -3.69 -10.92 -2.82
C CYS A 21 -4.52 -9.63 -2.91
N VAL A 22 -5.76 -9.72 -3.36
CA VAL A 22 -6.63 -8.56 -3.61
C VAL A 22 -7.87 -8.63 -2.73
N PHE A 23 -8.17 -7.53 -2.08
CA PHE A 23 -9.38 -7.34 -1.29
C PHE A 23 -10.21 -6.22 -1.92
N PRO A 24 -11.38 -6.52 -2.49
CA PRO A 24 -12.22 -5.49 -3.09
C PRO A 24 -12.95 -4.68 -2.02
N GLN A 25 -13.29 -3.42 -2.35
CA GLN A 25 -14.18 -2.56 -1.56
C GLN A 25 -13.75 -2.35 -0.10
N VAL A 26 -12.44 -2.22 0.14
CA VAL A 26 -11.90 -1.98 1.50
C VAL A 26 -12.19 -0.56 1.96
N LEU A 27 -12.21 0.41 1.05
CA LEU A 27 -12.57 1.80 1.33
C LEU A 27 -14.07 2.01 1.15
N SER A 28 -14.67 2.87 2.00
CA SER A 28 -16.00 3.38 1.71
C SER A 28 -15.96 4.32 0.51
N GLU A 29 -17.08 4.49 -0.19
CA GLU A 29 -17.18 5.40 -1.33
C GLU A 29 -16.82 6.84 -0.94
N GLU A 30 -17.30 7.30 0.21
CA GLU A 30 -17.02 8.64 0.71
C GLU A 30 -15.54 8.86 0.98
N LEU A 31 -14.85 7.88 1.61
CA LEU A 31 -13.42 7.97 1.89
C LEU A 31 -12.61 7.90 0.60
N LEU A 32 -12.98 7.02 -0.33
CA LEU A 32 -12.35 6.90 -1.63
C LEU A 32 -12.42 8.20 -2.41
N ASP A 33 -13.60 8.83 -2.48
CA ASP A 33 -13.80 10.09 -3.19
C ASP A 33 -13.06 11.25 -2.53
N ALA A 34 -13.04 11.31 -1.21
CA ALA A 34 -12.26 12.32 -0.48
C ALA A 34 -10.75 12.18 -0.76
N ILE A 35 -10.22 10.96 -0.77
CA ILE A 35 -8.81 10.70 -1.06
C ILE A 35 -8.49 11.01 -2.53
N ARG A 36 -9.35 10.64 -3.48
CA ARG A 36 -9.19 10.98 -4.89
C ARG A 36 -9.09 12.48 -5.09
N CYS A 37 -10.04 13.22 -4.55
CA CYS A 37 -10.07 14.68 -4.64
C CYS A 37 -8.79 15.31 -4.06
N GLN A 38 -8.36 14.87 -2.89
CA GLN A 38 -7.12 15.37 -2.29
C GLN A 38 -5.88 15.01 -3.10
N THR A 39 -5.78 13.78 -3.58
CA THR A 39 -4.65 13.30 -4.37
C THR A 39 -4.55 14.06 -5.69
N GLU A 40 -5.68 14.29 -6.37
CA GLU A 40 -5.75 15.05 -7.60
C GLU A 40 -5.30 16.50 -7.39
N ALA A 41 -5.81 17.15 -6.34
CA ALA A 41 -5.39 18.49 -5.98
C ALA A 41 -3.89 18.59 -5.71
N LEU A 42 -3.30 17.62 -5.01
CA LEU A 42 -1.86 17.55 -4.75
C LEU A 42 -1.05 17.35 -6.04
N CYS A 43 -1.46 16.41 -6.90
CA CYS A 43 -0.76 16.15 -8.14
C CYS A 43 -0.77 17.34 -9.10
N THR A 44 -1.85 18.13 -9.11
CA THR A 44 -1.94 19.34 -9.95
C THR A 44 -1.03 20.47 -9.47
N THR A 45 -0.62 20.49 -8.20
CA THR A 45 0.29 21.51 -7.65
C THR A 45 1.76 21.15 -7.79
N LEU A 46 2.09 19.95 -8.23
CA LEU A 46 3.47 19.53 -8.40
C LEU A 46 4.14 20.25 -9.57
N PRO A 47 5.38 20.74 -9.38
CA PRO A 47 6.17 21.31 -10.48
C PRO A 47 6.37 20.28 -11.61
N ALA A 48 6.34 20.73 -12.85
CA ALA A 48 6.57 19.86 -14.01
C ALA A 48 7.92 19.11 -13.93
N GLU A 49 8.93 19.75 -13.36
CA GLU A 49 10.27 19.18 -13.12
C GLU A 49 10.23 17.95 -12.20
N GLU A 50 9.37 17.95 -11.18
CA GLU A 50 9.19 16.79 -10.30
C GLU A 50 8.52 15.64 -11.04
N ASN A 51 7.58 15.93 -11.92
CA ASN A 51 6.92 14.95 -12.76
C ASN A 51 7.89 14.26 -13.73
N ASP A 52 8.81 15.03 -14.33
CA ASP A 52 9.83 14.49 -15.23
C ASP A 52 10.89 13.69 -14.49
N ARG A 53 11.28 14.15 -13.31
CA ARG A 53 12.28 13.48 -12.47
C ARG A 53 11.86 12.10 -12.04
N HIS A 54 10.58 11.92 -11.72
CA HIS A 54 10.03 10.67 -11.22
C HIS A 54 9.16 9.92 -12.24
N ARG A 55 9.35 10.18 -13.53
CA ARG A 55 8.47 9.69 -14.59
C ARG A 55 8.28 8.16 -14.59
N SER A 56 9.32 7.38 -14.32
CA SER A 56 9.21 5.91 -14.28
C SER A 56 8.64 5.40 -12.95
N GLN A 57 8.98 6.06 -11.85
CA GLN A 57 8.58 5.67 -10.51
C GLN A 57 7.20 6.21 -10.14
N GLY A 58 6.82 7.34 -10.72
CA GLY A 58 5.67 8.13 -10.30
C GLY A 58 6.04 9.12 -9.19
N THR A 59 5.09 9.91 -8.76
CA THR A 59 5.28 10.83 -7.63
C THR A 59 5.55 10.02 -6.35
N MET A 60 6.37 10.58 -5.47
CA MET A 60 6.68 9.98 -4.16
C MET A 60 6.31 10.96 -3.05
N LEU A 61 5.02 11.26 -2.93
CA LEU A 61 4.52 12.16 -1.89
C LEU A 61 4.31 11.39 -0.59
N SER A 62 5.01 11.77 0.47
CA SER A 62 4.87 11.08 1.76
C SER A 62 3.45 11.23 2.32
N ALA A 63 2.82 10.11 2.62
CA ALA A 63 1.50 10.07 3.25
C ALA A 63 1.47 10.77 4.62
N MET A 64 2.60 10.83 5.30
CA MET A 64 2.73 11.48 6.61
C MET A 64 2.50 12.99 6.56
N SER A 65 2.64 13.60 5.39
CA SER A 65 2.42 15.04 5.21
C SER A 65 0.94 15.42 5.06
N PHE A 66 0.03 14.44 4.96
CA PHE A 66 -1.37 14.69 4.64
C PHE A 66 -2.30 14.00 5.65
N PRO A 67 -3.03 14.76 6.48
CA PRO A 67 -3.86 14.20 7.56
C PRO A 67 -4.90 13.17 7.10
N LEU A 68 -5.54 13.40 5.95
CA LEU A 68 -6.53 12.45 5.41
C LEU A 68 -5.91 11.09 5.08
N LEU A 69 -4.67 11.07 4.62
CA LEU A 69 -3.96 9.81 4.34
C LEU A 69 -3.55 9.08 5.62
N ALA A 70 -3.40 9.79 6.73
CA ALA A 70 -3.20 9.16 8.02
C ALA A 70 -4.41 8.30 8.44
N GLU A 71 -5.62 8.62 7.98
CA GLU A 71 -6.81 7.80 8.20
C GLU A 71 -6.67 6.42 7.53
N LEU A 72 -6.00 6.34 6.37
CA LEU A 72 -5.75 5.07 5.70
C LEU A 72 -4.84 4.15 6.53
N ILE A 73 -3.86 4.72 7.22
CA ILE A 73 -2.95 3.96 8.09
C ILE A 73 -3.72 3.27 9.22
N ALA A 74 -4.71 3.97 9.77
CA ALA A 74 -5.54 3.49 10.87
C ALA A 74 -6.88 2.91 10.40
N TRP A 75 -7.09 2.72 9.11
CA TRP A 75 -8.36 2.28 8.55
C TRP A 75 -8.74 0.88 9.06
N ARG A 76 -9.80 0.83 9.84
CA ARG A 76 -10.19 -0.40 10.56
C ARG A 76 -10.44 -1.61 9.67
N PRO A 77 -11.09 -1.51 8.50
CA PRO A 77 -11.24 -2.65 7.60
C PRO A 77 -9.90 -3.20 7.12
N ALA A 78 -8.92 -2.35 6.78
CA ALA A 78 -7.59 -2.78 6.37
C ALA A 78 -6.82 -3.46 7.51
N LEU A 79 -6.87 -2.89 8.72
CA LEU A 79 -6.26 -3.50 9.90
C LEU A 79 -6.90 -4.85 10.24
N ALA A 80 -8.23 -4.99 10.06
CA ALA A 80 -8.92 -6.27 10.26
C ALA A 80 -8.49 -7.34 9.24
N ILE A 81 -8.18 -6.95 8.00
CA ILE A 81 -7.59 -7.83 6.98
C ILE A 81 -6.22 -8.32 7.43
N LEU A 82 -5.34 -7.44 7.87
CA LEU A 82 -4.01 -7.80 8.37
C LEU A 82 -4.10 -8.77 9.55
N GLU A 83 -4.94 -8.46 10.52
CA GLU A 83 -5.21 -9.35 11.65
C GLU A 83 -5.77 -10.71 11.21
N GLY A 84 -6.72 -10.70 10.25
CA GLY A 84 -7.31 -11.92 9.67
C GLY A 84 -6.31 -12.80 8.94
N MET A 85 -5.26 -12.20 8.38
CA MET A 85 -4.15 -12.90 7.73
C MET A 85 -3.01 -13.26 8.70
N GLY A 86 -3.19 -13.06 10.02
CA GLY A 86 -2.20 -13.40 11.04
C GLY A 86 -1.04 -12.41 11.16
N PHE A 87 -1.19 -11.19 10.64
CA PHE A 87 -0.23 -10.08 10.85
C PHE A 87 -0.68 -9.25 12.05
N ASP A 88 -0.73 -9.88 13.21
CA ASP A 88 -1.00 -9.21 14.47
C ASP A 88 0.15 -8.25 14.80
N HIS A 89 -0.18 -7.09 15.33
CA HIS A 89 0.81 -6.08 15.75
C HIS A 89 1.66 -5.52 14.60
N ALA A 90 1.10 -5.44 13.37
CA ALA A 90 1.76 -4.75 12.27
C ALA A 90 2.10 -3.30 12.67
N THR A 91 3.32 -2.87 12.37
CA THR A 91 3.79 -1.51 12.60
C THR A 91 3.89 -0.78 11.28
N PHE A 92 3.26 0.39 11.21
CA PHE A 92 3.42 1.26 10.04
C PHE A 92 4.83 1.84 10.01
N THR A 93 5.51 1.69 8.90
CA THR A 93 6.88 2.20 8.70
C THR A 93 6.90 3.40 7.78
N ASP A 94 6.19 3.33 6.66
CA ASP A 94 6.17 4.39 5.65
C ASP A 94 4.98 4.24 4.71
N GLY A 95 4.68 5.30 3.93
CA GLY A 95 3.64 5.29 2.92
C GLY A 95 3.75 6.46 1.96
N TYR A 96 3.39 6.23 0.70
CA TYR A 96 3.48 7.22 -0.37
C TYR A 96 2.22 7.24 -1.21
N ILE A 97 1.88 8.44 -1.70
CA ILE A 97 1.00 8.61 -2.84
C ILE A 97 1.87 8.47 -4.08
N ILE A 98 1.53 7.53 -4.94
CA ILE A 98 2.21 7.31 -6.21
C ILE A 98 1.22 7.58 -7.33
N SER A 99 1.47 8.64 -8.11
CA SER A 99 0.73 8.95 -9.32
C SER A 99 1.67 8.86 -10.52
N LYS A 100 1.24 8.11 -11.53
CA LYS A 100 1.95 7.98 -12.81
C LYS A 100 1.11 8.58 -13.92
N PHE A 101 1.72 9.43 -14.70
CA PHE A 101 1.06 10.00 -15.89
C PHE A 101 0.89 8.96 -16.99
N PRO A 102 -0.11 9.14 -17.87
CA PRO A 102 -0.25 8.32 -19.05
C PRO A 102 1.05 8.22 -19.85
N GLN A 103 1.34 7.05 -20.42
CA GLN A 103 2.56 6.78 -21.20
C GLN A 103 3.88 6.89 -20.40
N SER A 104 3.83 6.90 -19.08
CA SER A 104 5.03 6.80 -18.26
C SER A 104 5.72 5.45 -18.48
N PRO A 105 7.08 5.44 -18.55
CA PRO A 105 7.83 4.21 -18.73
C PRO A 105 7.59 3.27 -17.54
N ARG A 106 7.77 1.97 -17.79
CA ARG A 106 7.72 0.99 -16.72
C ARG A 106 8.85 1.23 -15.73
N LEU A 107 8.55 1.05 -14.45
CA LEU A 107 9.59 0.92 -13.46
C LEU A 107 10.33 -0.40 -13.68
N PHE A 108 11.64 -0.41 -13.49
CA PHE A 108 12.43 -1.63 -13.53
C PHE A 108 12.02 -2.58 -12.40
N TRP A 109 12.26 -3.87 -12.57
CA TRP A 109 12.05 -4.85 -11.51
C TRP A 109 12.99 -4.58 -10.35
N HIS A 110 12.46 -4.50 -9.13
CA HIS A 110 13.18 -4.20 -7.92
C HIS A 110 12.55 -4.91 -6.73
N TYR A 111 13.25 -4.91 -5.62
CA TYR A 111 12.76 -5.32 -4.32
C TYR A 111 12.70 -4.09 -3.42
N ASP A 112 11.61 -3.97 -2.66
CA ASP A 112 11.47 -2.92 -1.64
C ASP A 112 12.06 -3.33 -0.28
N TRP A 113 12.51 -4.55 -0.15
CA TRP A 113 13.23 -5.05 1.01
C TRP A 113 14.73 -4.82 0.86
N PHE A 114 15.29 -3.95 1.72
CA PHE A 114 16.70 -3.54 1.60
C PHE A 114 17.67 -4.33 2.51
N ALA A 115 17.17 -5.21 3.36
CA ALA A 115 17.97 -6.04 4.25
C ALA A 115 18.19 -7.45 3.68
N TRP A 116 18.63 -7.56 2.45
CA TRP A 116 18.73 -8.84 1.71
C TRP A 116 19.69 -9.86 2.35
N SER A 117 20.69 -9.39 3.09
CA SER A 117 21.62 -10.24 3.81
C SER A 117 21.12 -10.68 5.19
N ASP A 118 19.97 -10.16 5.62
CA ASP A 118 19.38 -10.53 6.89
C ASP A 118 18.67 -11.90 6.77
N PRO A 119 18.85 -12.82 7.70
CA PRO A 119 18.17 -14.11 7.68
C PRO A 119 16.63 -14.00 7.64
N SER A 120 16.06 -12.92 8.15
CA SER A 120 14.62 -12.68 8.10
C SER A 120 14.07 -12.52 6.67
N ALA A 121 14.94 -12.16 5.69
CA ALA A 121 14.55 -12.09 4.28
C ALA A 121 14.12 -13.46 3.72
N TYR A 122 14.55 -14.54 4.36
CA TYR A 122 14.24 -15.92 3.98
C TYR A 122 13.25 -16.60 4.92
N ALA A 123 12.64 -15.83 5.83
CA ALA A 123 11.65 -16.35 6.75
C ALA A 123 10.38 -16.76 5.99
N PRO A 124 9.71 -17.86 6.40
CA PRO A 124 8.46 -18.29 5.76
C PRO A 124 7.34 -17.25 5.83
N LYS A 125 7.34 -16.42 6.87
CA LYS A 125 6.39 -15.33 7.05
C LYS A 125 7.02 -14.03 6.57
N PRO A 126 6.36 -13.26 5.70
CA PRO A 126 6.85 -11.95 5.27
C PRO A 126 7.08 -11.04 6.46
N GLN A 127 8.22 -10.34 6.49
CA GLN A 127 8.57 -9.36 7.52
C GLN A 127 8.10 -7.95 7.15
N GLN A 128 7.84 -7.72 5.88
CA GLN A 128 7.31 -6.48 5.34
C GLN A 128 6.23 -6.80 4.31
N ILE A 129 5.15 -6.06 4.35
CA ILE A 129 4.06 -6.13 3.38
C ILE A 129 3.64 -4.71 2.98
N PHE A 130 3.19 -4.55 1.76
CA PHE A 130 2.60 -3.31 1.27
C PHE A 130 1.09 -3.45 1.22
N PHE A 131 0.40 -2.45 1.74
CA PHE A 131 -1.03 -2.31 1.57
C PHE A 131 -1.26 -1.22 0.53
N MET A 132 -1.62 -1.62 -0.70
CA MET A 132 -1.77 -0.72 -1.82
C MET A 132 -3.25 -0.42 -2.06
N TYR A 133 -3.62 0.86 -1.99
CA TYR A 133 -4.95 1.32 -2.34
C TYR A 133 -4.95 1.86 -3.77
N TYR A 134 -5.65 1.18 -4.66
CA TYR A 134 -5.85 1.67 -6.02
C TYR A 134 -7.03 2.64 -6.03
N LEU A 135 -6.75 3.88 -6.38
CA LEU A 135 -7.73 4.96 -6.35
C LEU A 135 -8.45 5.14 -7.70
N SER A 136 -7.94 4.55 -8.76
CA SER A 136 -8.51 4.57 -10.12
C SER A 136 -8.35 3.20 -10.75
N ASP A 137 -9.11 2.97 -11.82
CA ASP A 137 -8.91 1.82 -12.68
C ASP A 137 -7.53 1.90 -13.36
N THR A 138 -6.83 0.77 -13.42
CA THR A 138 -5.45 0.65 -13.96
C THR A 138 -5.41 -0.29 -15.16
#